data_04eddb3bc179fe18268411e22da68b2d
#
_entry.id   04eddb3bc179fe18268411e22da68b2d
#
_cell.length_a   1.000
_cell.length_b   1.000
_cell.length_c   1.000
_cell.angle_alpha   90.00
_cell.angle_beta   90.00
_cell.angle_gamma   90.00
#
_symmetry.space_group_name_H-M   'P 1'
#
loop_
_entity.id
_entity.type
_entity.pdbx_description
1 polymer ?
#
loop_
_entity_poly.entity_id
_entity_poly.type
_entity_poly.pdbx_seq_one_letter_code
_entity_poly.pdbx_strand_id
1 'polypeptide(L)'
;MDIFTEMRRRYREGDLPWDQSLPPPEVVDLAATLTPGGALDLGCGAGRACIYLARHGWDCDEVDFVPDAIALAQARARAAGVAEHTHFRVASVTHLDALQPPYDLALDVGCLHNLRGDDPQAYAMGLARLVRPGGQYLLFAHLSDEADEAARFGMPESTIRATFDATFAVERVERGSTTVGAMPRASAWFWMRRAATVR
;
A
#
# COMPACT_ATOMS: atom_id res chain seq x y z
N MET A 1 -23.17 -4.14 -1.76
CA MET A 1 -22.14 -4.78 -2.63
C MET A 1 -20.87 -4.80 -1.79
N ASP A 2 -20.19 -5.93 -1.75
CA ASP A 2 -18.92 -6.03 -1.03
C ASP A 2 -17.79 -5.36 -1.83
N ILE A 3 -16.69 -5.02 -1.14
CA ILE A 3 -15.56 -4.27 -1.71
C ILE A 3 -14.91 -5.02 -2.88
N PHE A 4 -14.83 -6.35 -2.81
CA PHE A 4 -14.24 -7.17 -3.86
C PHE A 4 -15.02 -7.08 -5.18
N THR A 5 -16.35 -7.24 -5.10
CA THR A 5 -17.24 -7.13 -6.26
C THR A 5 -17.19 -5.74 -6.89
N GLU A 6 -17.16 -4.68 -6.06
CA GLU A 6 -17.06 -3.30 -6.54
C GLU A 6 -15.71 -3.03 -7.22
N MET A 7 -14.59 -3.45 -6.62
CA MET A 7 -13.28 -3.25 -7.22
C MET A 7 -13.13 -4.00 -8.54
N ARG A 8 -13.60 -5.27 -8.61
CA ARG A 8 -13.59 -6.03 -9.87
C ARG A 8 -14.39 -5.34 -10.97
N ARG A 9 -15.57 -4.81 -10.64
CA ARG A 9 -16.38 -4.06 -11.60
C ARG A 9 -15.59 -2.87 -12.15
N ARG A 10 -14.99 -2.06 -11.27
CA ARG A 10 -14.21 -0.88 -11.67
C ARG A 10 -13.05 -1.21 -12.59
N TYR A 11 -12.28 -2.26 -12.29
CA TYR A 11 -11.19 -2.70 -13.17
C TYR A 11 -11.68 -3.14 -14.55
N ARG A 12 -12.82 -3.82 -14.63
CA ARG A 12 -13.43 -4.25 -15.91
C ARG A 12 -13.99 -3.09 -16.73
N GLU A 13 -14.53 -2.09 -16.06
CA GLU A 13 -15.10 -0.90 -16.70
C GLU A 13 -14.06 0.19 -17.00
N GLY A 14 -12.84 0.06 -16.47
CA GLY A 14 -11.81 1.08 -16.59
C GLY A 14 -12.08 2.34 -15.76
N ASP A 15 -12.97 2.26 -14.76
CA ASP A 15 -13.28 3.34 -13.81
C ASP A 15 -12.27 3.36 -12.66
N LEU A 16 -11.06 3.84 -12.94
CA LEU A 16 -9.91 3.80 -12.04
C LEU A 16 -9.38 5.22 -11.73
N PRO A 17 -10.11 6.05 -10.99
CA PRO A 17 -9.72 7.45 -10.75
C PRO A 17 -8.40 7.60 -9.99
N TRP A 18 -7.95 6.56 -9.28
CA TRP A 18 -6.65 6.52 -8.59
C TRP A 18 -5.49 6.10 -9.49
N ASP A 19 -5.77 5.54 -10.68
CA ASP A 19 -4.76 4.95 -11.56
C ASP A 19 -4.15 5.99 -12.48
N GLN A 20 -3.15 6.67 -11.98
CA GLN A 20 -2.35 7.67 -12.69
C GLN A 20 -1.12 7.02 -13.36
N SER A 21 -0.51 7.72 -14.32
CA SER A 21 0.66 7.21 -15.06
C SER A 21 1.93 7.09 -14.20
N LEU A 22 2.06 7.92 -13.17
CA LEU A 22 3.17 7.92 -12.22
C LEU A 22 2.66 7.64 -10.80
N PRO A 23 3.50 7.06 -9.93
CA PRO A 23 3.17 6.99 -8.51
C PRO A 23 3.10 8.39 -7.90
N PRO A 24 2.52 8.53 -6.69
CA PRO A 24 2.55 9.79 -5.96
C PRO A 24 3.97 10.31 -5.75
N PRO A 25 4.16 11.65 -5.70
CA PRO A 25 5.47 12.26 -5.45
C PRO A 25 6.15 11.72 -4.20
N GLU A 26 5.40 11.42 -3.15
CA GLU A 26 5.91 10.88 -1.89
C GLU A 26 6.60 9.53 -2.06
N VAL A 27 6.10 8.69 -2.97
CA VAL A 27 6.73 7.41 -3.32
C VAL A 27 8.01 7.66 -4.11
N VAL A 28 7.97 8.57 -5.08
CA VAL A 28 9.12 8.95 -5.92
C VAL A 28 10.24 9.52 -5.06
N ASP A 29 9.91 10.48 -4.20
CA ASP A 29 10.87 11.19 -3.34
C ASP A 29 11.50 10.24 -2.33
N LEU A 30 10.71 9.37 -1.68
CA LEU A 30 11.24 8.39 -0.73
C LEU A 30 12.16 7.40 -1.44
N ALA A 31 11.73 6.84 -2.57
CA ALA A 31 12.54 5.87 -3.33
C ALA A 31 13.88 6.46 -3.77
N ALA A 32 13.92 7.75 -4.13
CA ALA A 32 15.16 8.44 -4.53
C ALA A 32 16.16 8.61 -3.38
N THR A 33 15.74 8.50 -2.12
CA THR A 33 16.61 8.60 -0.94
C THR A 33 17.18 7.26 -0.48
N LEU A 34 16.67 6.16 -1.01
CA LEU A 34 17.01 4.80 -0.60
C LEU A 34 17.90 4.11 -1.64
N THR A 35 18.77 3.22 -1.19
CA THR A 35 19.45 2.29 -2.08
C THR A 35 18.44 1.24 -2.55
N PRO A 36 18.28 1.00 -3.86
CA PRO A 36 17.41 -0.04 -4.38
C PRO A 36 17.70 -1.41 -3.79
N GLY A 37 16.65 -2.13 -3.43
CA GLY A 37 16.67 -3.45 -2.84
C GLY A 37 15.31 -4.14 -3.03
N GLY A 38 14.84 -4.91 -2.04
CA GLY A 38 13.53 -5.53 -2.06
C GLY A 38 12.42 -4.52 -1.68
N ALA A 39 11.38 -4.43 -2.50
CA ALA A 39 10.18 -3.63 -2.21
C ALA A 39 8.91 -4.49 -2.16
N LEU A 40 7.95 -4.09 -1.33
CA LEU A 40 6.64 -4.72 -1.22
C LEU A 40 5.54 -3.66 -1.41
N ASP A 41 4.59 -3.89 -2.31
CA ASP A 41 3.43 -3.00 -2.51
C ASP A 41 2.13 -3.72 -2.14
N LEU A 42 1.43 -3.17 -1.16
CA LEU A 42 0.22 -3.75 -0.55
C LEU A 42 -1.03 -3.06 -1.09
N GLY A 43 -1.84 -3.79 -1.87
CA GLY A 43 -2.93 -3.24 -2.65
C GLY A 43 -2.43 -2.49 -3.88
N CYS A 44 -1.52 -3.13 -4.62
CA CYS A 44 -0.75 -2.52 -5.71
C CYS A 44 -1.58 -2.02 -6.90
N GLY A 45 -2.83 -2.47 -7.00
CA GLY A 45 -3.69 -2.12 -8.12
C GLY A 45 -3.09 -2.51 -9.46
N ALA A 46 -3.03 -1.56 -10.40
CA ALA A 46 -2.45 -1.77 -11.73
C ALA A 46 -0.91 -1.62 -11.77
N GLY A 47 -0.24 -1.64 -10.63
CA GLY A 47 1.22 -1.78 -10.50
C GLY A 47 2.04 -0.52 -10.77
N ARG A 48 1.44 0.69 -10.73
CA ARG A 48 2.16 1.93 -11.11
C ARG A 48 3.40 2.21 -10.25
N ALA A 49 3.31 1.96 -8.92
CA ALA A 49 4.43 2.20 -8.01
C ALA A 49 5.56 1.19 -8.24
N CYS A 50 5.23 -0.07 -8.33
CA CYS A 50 6.20 -1.13 -8.54
C CYS A 50 6.88 -1.07 -9.90
N ILE A 51 6.14 -0.77 -10.97
CA ILE A 51 6.73 -0.55 -12.31
C ILE A 51 7.72 0.63 -12.28
N TYR A 52 7.38 1.70 -11.56
CA TYR A 52 8.30 2.81 -11.35
C TYR A 52 9.55 2.37 -10.58
N LEU A 53 9.39 1.70 -9.44
CA LEU A 53 10.49 1.21 -8.61
C LEU A 53 11.40 0.25 -9.38
N ALA A 54 10.83 -0.71 -10.10
CA ALA A 54 11.58 -1.68 -10.90
C ALA A 54 12.42 -1.01 -12.00
N ARG A 55 11.93 0.05 -12.63
CA ARG A 55 12.72 0.89 -13.55
C ARG A 55 13.91 1.59 -12.90
N HIS A 56 13.88 1.72 -11.56
CA HIS A 56 14.93 2.34 -10.77
C HIS A 56 15.77 1.32 -9.96
N GLY A 57 15.72 0.03 -10.38
CA GLY A 57 16.60 -1.01 -9.85
C GLY A 57 16.08 -1.75 -8.62
N TRP A 58 14.82 -1.56 -8.24
CA TRP A 58 14.17 -2.32 -7.17
C TRP A 58 13.68 -3.67 -7.68
N ASP A 59 13.68 -4.67 -6.79
CA ASP A 59 13.03 -5.96 -7.01
C ASP A 59 11.74 -5.98 -6.16
N CYS A 60 10.59 -6.13 -6.82
CA CYS A 60 9.31 -5.80 -6.23
C CYS A 60 8.40 -7.03 -6.15
N ASP A 61 7.90 -7.33 -4.95
CA ASP A 61 6.73 -8.19 -4.74
C ASP A 61 5.47 -7.32 -4.54
N GLU A 62 4.38 -7.72 -5.17
CA GLU A 62 3.14 -6.97 -5.15
C GLU A 62 1.93 -7.85 -4.91
N VAL A 63 1.02 -7.36 -4.08
CA VAL A 63 -0.23 -8.06 -3.81
C VAL A 63 -1.44 -7.15 -4.04
N ASP A 64 -2.45 -7.72 -4.67
CA ASP A 64 -3.79 -7.17 -4.73
C ASP A 64 -4.81 -8.32 -4.71
N PHE A 65 -5.95 -8.11 -4.07
CA PHE A 65 -6.98 -9.15 -3.99
C PHE A 65 -7.85 -9.26 -5.25
N VAL A 66 -7.73 -8.28 -6.19
CA VAL A 66 -8.48 -8.23 -7.44
C VAL A 66 -7.68 -8.87 -8.59
N PRO A 67 -8.10 -10.03 -9.13
CA PRO A 67 -7.38 -10.67 -10.25
C PRO A 67 -7.27 -9.80 -11.50
N ASP A 68 -8.31 -9.00 -11.79
CA ASP A 68 -8.34 -8.09 -12.95
C ASP A 68 -7.27 -6.97 -12.80
N ALA A 69 -6.99 -6.51 -11.56
CA ALA A 69 -5.91 -5.55 -11.26
C ALA A 69 -4.53 -6.18 -11.55
N ILE A 70 -4.30 -7.36 -11.02
CA ILE A 70 -3.04 -8.10 -11.21
C ILE A 70 -2.77 -8.40 -12.70
N ALA A 71 -3.82 -8.81 -13.44
CA ALA A 71 -3.67 -9.05 -14.87
C ALA A 71 -3.25 -7.78 -15.63
N LEU A 72 -3.83 -6.63 -15.27
CA LEU A 72 -3.48 -5.33 -15.85
C LEU A 72 -2.05 -4.93 -15.47
N ALA A 73 -1.66 -5.09 -14.20
CA ALA A 73 -0.32 -4.79 -13.71
C ALA A 73 0.75 -5.60 -14.43
N GLN A 74 0.54 -6.92 -14.58
CA GLN A 74 1.44 -7.80 -15.33
C GLN A 74 1.58 -7.39 -16.81
N ALA A 75 0.47 -6.98 -17.45
CA ALA A 75 0.53 -6.51 -18.83
C ALA A 75 1.35 -5.22 -18.95
N ARG A 76 1.18 -4.28 -18.01
CA ARG A 76 1.94 -3.03 -17.95
C ARG A 76 3.41 -3.24 -17.65
N ALA A 77 3.75 -4.14 -16.73
CA ALA A 77 5.15 -4.47 -16.41
C ALA A 77 5.89 -5.07 -17.62
N ARG A 78 5.23 -5.97 -18.36
CA ARG A 78 5.77 -6.49 -19.62
C ARG A 78 5.98 -5.39 -20.65
N ALA A 79 5.00 -4.52 -20.84
CA ALA A 79 5.11 -3.38 -21.77
C ALA A 79 6.21 -2.39 -21.36
N ALA A 80 6.47 -2.28 -20.07
CA ALA A 80 7.51 -1.43 -19.49
C ALA A 80 8.91 -2.06 -19.51
N GLY A 81 9.05 -3.36 -19.84
CA GLY A 81 10.31 -4.09 -19.85
C GLY A 81 10.88 -4.42 -18.48
N VAL A 82 10.03 -4.48 -17.44
CA VAL A 82 10.45 -4.73 -16.04
C VAL A 82 9.81 -5.99 -15.42
N ALA A 83 9.27 -6.86 -16.24
CA ALA A 83 8.55 -8.05 -15.77
C ALA A 83 9.43 -9.03 -14.95
N GLU A 84 10.75 -9.01 -15.12
CA GLU A 84 11.66 -9.85 -14.35
C GLU A 84 11.94 -9.33 -12.94
N HIS A 85 11.58 -8.05 -12.69
CA HIS A 85 11.75 -7.37 -11.40
C HIS A 85 10.42 -7.04 -10.72
N THR A 86 9.32 -7.68 -11.17
CA THR A 86 7.97 -7.44 -10.63
C THR A 86 7.21 -8.76 -10.46
N HIS A 87 6.79 -9.08 -9.24
CA HIS A 87 6.25 -10.39 -8.85
C HIS A 87 4.81 -10.25 -8.32
N PHE A 88 3.86 -10.06 -9.23
CA PHE A 88 2.45 -9.83 -8.93
C PHE A 88 1.72 -11.08 -8.46
N ARG A 89 0.99 -10.97 -7.34
CA ARG A 89 0.21 -12.06 -6.73
C ARG A 89 -1.22 -11.63 -6.41
N VAL A 90 -2.18 -12.48 -6.74
CA VAL A 90 -3.54 -12.33 -6.24
C VAL A 90 -3.58 -12.85 -4.81
N ALA A 91 -3.64 -11.95 -3.83
CA ALA A 91 -3.67 -12.29 -2.41
C ALA A 91 -4.32 -11.18 -1.59
N SER A 92 -4.85 -11.54 -0.41
CA SER A 92 -5.24 -10.56 0.60
C SER A 92 -4.01 -10.00 1.32
N VAL A 93 -4.02 -8.70 1.58
CA VAL A 93 -2.97 -8.05 2.39
C VAL A 93 -2.96 -8.48 3.86
N THR A 94 -3.97 -9.24 4.29
CA THR A 94 -4.05 -9.87 5.62
C THR A 94 -3.48 -11.30 5.64
N HIS A 95 -3.11 -11.86 4.47
CA HIS A 95 -2.59 -13.22 4.31
C HIS A 95 -1.35 -13.21 3.43
N LEU A 96 -0.21 -12.84 4.02
CA LEU A 96 1.06 -12.59 3.32
C LEU A 96 2.08 -13.73 3.48
N ASP A 97 1.65 -14.94 3.87
CA ASP A 97 2.54 -16.04 4.22
C ASP A 97 3.37 -16.57 3.05
N ALA A 98 2.88 -16.39 1.82
CA ALA A 98 3.59 -16.78 0.60
C ALA A 98 4.76 -15.86 0.23
N LEU A 99 4.87 -14.67 0.87
CA LEU A 99 5.93 -13.71 0.62
C LEU A 99 7.18 -14.05 1.44
N GLN A 100 8.33 -13.82 0.83
CA GLN A 100 9.62 -14.11 1.44
C GLN A 100 10.34 -12.81 1.83
N PRO A 101 10.62 -12.60 3.14
CA PRO A 101 11.40 -11.44 3.59
C PRO A 101 12.89 -11.59 3.24
N PRO A 102 13.70 -10.52 3.36
CA PRO A 102 13.31 -9.21 3.90
C PRO A 102 13.06 -8.16 2.79
N TYR A 103 12.15 -7.22 3.06
CA TYR A 103 11.97 -6.02 2.23
C TYR A 103 12.60 -4.79 2.88
N ASP A 104 13.23 -3.95 2.06
CA ASP A 104 13.81 -2.67 2.45
C ASP A 104 12.77 -1.56 2.52
N LEU A 105 11.79 -1.63 1.62
CA LEU A 105 10.70 -0.68 1.47
C LEU A 105 9.37 -1.43 1.37
N ALA A 106 8.36 -0.96 2.10
CA ALA A 106 6.97 -1.34 1.86
C ALA A 106 6.13 -0.10 1.53
N LEU A 107 5.15 -0.29 0.65
CA LEU A 107 4.21 0.75 0.22
C LEU A 107 2.78 0.30 0.48
N ASP A 108 1.93 1.24 0.87
CA ASP A 108 0.48 1.14 0.82
C ASP A 108 -0.10 2.49 0.37
N VAL A 109 -0.65 2.54 -0.82
CA VAL A 109 -1.23 3.78 -1.36
C VAL A 109 -2.74 3.62 -1.43
N GLY A 110 -3.38 3.54 -0.25
CA GLY A 110 -4.83 3.58 -0.14
C GLY A 110 -5.52 2.24 0.08
N CYS A 111 -4.82 1.24 0.63
CA CYS A 111 -5.38 -0.07 0.94
C CYS A 111 -5.84 -0.20 2.41
N LEU A 112 -4.97 0.07 3.38
CA LEU A 112 -5.18 -0.14 4.82
C LEU A 112 -6.50 0.47 5.32
N HIS A 113 -6.81 1.68 4.92
CA HIS A 113 -7.99 2.40 5.41
C HIS A 113 -9.33 1.77 5.01
N ASN A 114 -9.32 0.72 4.19
CA ASN A 114 -10.50 -0.08 3.86
C ASN A 114 -10.63 -1.34 4.74
N LEU A 115 -9.62 -1.69 5.52
CA LEU A 115 -9.66 -2.85 6.41
C LEU A 115 -10.52 -2.56 7.65
N ARG A 116 -11.18 -3.60 8.19
CA ARG A 116 -12.10 -3.51 9.33
C ARG A 116 -11.92 -4.69 10.27
N GLY A 117 -12.46 -4.57 11.49
CA GLY A 117 -12.40 -5.64 12.49
C GLY A 117 -10.96 -5.94 12.89
N ASP A 118 -10.56 -7.19 12.83
CA ASP A 118 -9.21 -7.67 13.17
C ASP A 118 -8.21 -7.58 12.01
N ASP A 119 -8.68 -7.23 10.80
CA ASP A 119 -7.84 -7.17 9.59
C ASP A 119 -6.66 -6.19 9.69
N PRO A 120 -6.80 -4.97 10.28
CA PRO A 120 -5.66 -4.07 10.44
C PRO A 120 -4.52 -4.67 11.28
N GLN A 121 -4.84 -5.46 12.32
CA GLN A 121 -3.84 -6.11 13.14
C GLN A 121 -3.15 -7.26 12.39
N ALA A 122 -3.91 -8.09 11.67
CA ALA A 122 -3.36 -9.15 10.83
C ALA A 122 -2.43 -8.57 9.75
N TYR A 123 -2.85 -7.47 9.12
CA TYR A 123 -2.04 -6.71 8.17
C TYR A 123 -0.71 -6.23 8.79
N ALA A 124 -0.76 -5.55 9.96
CA ALA A 124 0.43 -5.02 10.61
C ALA A 124 1.41 -6.12 11.05
N MET A 125 0.89 -7.23 11.55
CA MET A 125 1.71 -8.39 11.93
C MET A 125 2.40 -9.01 10.71
N GLY A 126 1.68 -9.20 9.60
CA GLY A 126 2.23 -9.69 8.34
C GLY A 126 3.32 -8.77 7.80
N LEU A 127 3.06 -7.46 7.77
CA LEU A 127 4.01 -6.45 7.32
C LEU A 127 5.26 -6.41 8.21
N ALA A 128 5.09 -6.48 9.54
CA ALA A 128 6.21 -6.48 10.48
C ALA A 128 7.14 -7.69 10.31
N ARG A 129 6.62 -8.83 9.88
CA ARG A 129 7.42 -10.02 9.56
C ARG A 129 8.24 -9.82 8.28
N LEU A 130 7.70 -9.09 7.32
CA LEU A 130 8.23 -8.96 5.98
C LEU A 130 9.26 -7.83 5.82
N VAL A 131 9.03 -6.68 6.47
CA VAL A 131 9.96 -5.55 6.41
C VAL A 131 11.11 -5.78 7.39
N ARG A 132 12.35 -5.63 6.90
CA ARG A 132 13.52 -5.80 7.76
C ARG A 132 13.58 -4.75 8.88
N PRO A 133 14.25 -5.03 10.01
CA PRO A 133 14.53 -4.00 11.01
C PRO A 133 15.20 -2.78 10.37
N GLY A 134 14.71 -1.58 10.66
CA GLY A 134 15.17 -0.33 10.05
C GLY A 134 14.66 -0.07 8.62
N GLY A 135 13.92 -1.00 8.02
CA GLY A 135 13.27 -0.81 6.72
C GLY A 135 12.16 0.24 6.78
N GLN A 136 11.84 0.81 5.63
CA GLN A 136 10.85 1.87 5.52
C GLN A 136 9.47 1.32 5.16
N TYR A 137 8.44 1.97 5.70
CA TYR A 137 7.06 1.76 5.27
C TYR A 137 6.41 3.12 5.02
N LEU A 138 5.89 3.31 3.81
CA LEU A 138 5.17 4.50 3.40
C LEU A 138 3.70 4.16 3.20
N LEU A 139 2.84 4.80 3.99
CA LEU A 139 1.41 4.62 3.95
C LEU A 139 0.70 5.90 3.55
N PHE A 140 -0.18 5.82 2.55
CA PHE A 140 -1.24 6.80 2.32
C PHE A 140 -2.56 6.26 2.81
N ALA A 141 -3.29 7.04 3.61
CA ALA A 141 -4.63 6.67 4.06
C ALA A 141 -5.60 7.85 3.99
N HIS A 142 -6.85 7.56 3.61
CA HIS A 142 -7.96 8.47 3.91
C HIS A 142 -8.28 8.39 5.39
N LEU A 143 -8.53 9.56 5.98
CA LEU A 143 -8.85 9.66 7.39
C LEU A 143 -10.36 9.79 7.57
N SER A 144 -10.89 9.14 8.60
CA SER A 144 -12.25 9.35 9.12
C SER A 144 -12.20 10.13 10.42
N ASP A 145 -13.35 10.71 10.81
CA ASP A 145 -13.50 11.31 12.13
C ASP A 145 -13.40 10.22 13.21
N GLU A 146 -12.71 10.52 14.29
CA GLU A 146 -12.58 9.62 15.45
C GLU A 146 -13.92 9.35 16.13
N ALA A 147 -14.87 10.28 16.04
CA ALA A 147 -16.21 10.15 16.58
C ALA A 147 -17.17 9.34 15.70
N ASP A 148 -16.79 9.05 14.44
CA ASP A 148 -17.64 8.33 13.49
C ASP A 148 -17.29 6.84 13.44
N GLU A 149 -17.71 6.09 14.44
CA GLU A 149 -17.54 4.62 14.49
C GLU A 149 -18.26 3.89 13.33
N ALA A 150 -19.22 4.55 12.67
CA ALA A 150 -19.95 4.01 11.53
C ALA A 150 -19.30 4.38 10.18
N ALA A 151 -18.19 5.12 10.17
CA ALA A 151 -17.51 5.52 8.95
C ALA A 151 -17.17 4.32 8.09
N ARG A 152 -17.78 4.25 6.91
CA ARG A 152 -17.53 3.17 5.94
C ARG A 152 -16.31 3.44 5.06
N PHE A 153 -15.76 4.65 5.12
CA PHE A 153 -14.65 5.09 4.31
C PHE A 153 -13.63 5.85 5.17
N GLY A 154 -12.37 5.50 5.02
CA GLY A 154 -11.29 6.05 5.83
C GLY A 154 -11.10 5.30 7.15
N MET A 155 -10.06 5.68 7.88
CA MET A 155 -9.70 5.12 9.18
C MET A 155 -9.25 6.27 10.10
N PRO A 156 -9.60 6.29 11.40
CA PRO A 156 -9.09 7.30 12.34
C PRO A 156 -7.56 7.27 12.41
N GLU A 157 -6.92 8.43 12.50
CA GLU A 157 -5.46 8.51 12.65
C GLU A 157 -4.97 7.79 13.91
N SER A 158 -5.72 7.88 15.01
CA SER A 158 -5.43 7.17 16.26
C SER A 158 -5.38 5.66 16.06
N THR A 159 -6.33 5.12 15.28
CA THR A 159 -6.38 3.69 14.94
C THR A 159 -5.17 3.28 14.10
N ILE A 160 -4.79 4.08 13.09
CA ILE A 160 -3.57 3.82 12.29
C ILE A 160 -2.35 3.76 13.20
N ARG A 161 -2.18 4.75 14.10
CA ARG A 161 -1.04 4.77 15.03
C ARG A 161 -1.03 3.56 15.95
N ALA A 162 -2.17 3.24 16.57
CA ALA A 162 -2.29 2.09 17.47
C ALA A 162 -2.00 0.75 16.77
N THR A 163 -2.39 0.63 15.50
CA THR A 163 -2.14 -0.58 14.68
C THR A 163 -0.64 -0.87 14.53
N PHE A 164 0.20 0.15 14.44
CA PHE A 164 1.64 0.01 14.17
C PHE A 164 2.54 0.28 15.38
N ASP A 165 2.03 0.78 16.50
CA ASP A 165 2.80 1.25 17.65
C ASP A 165 3.83 0.23 18.17
N ALA A 166 3.46 -1.05 18.21
CA ALA A 166 4.35 -2.12 18.67
C ALA A 166 5.47 -2.48 17.68
N THR A 167 5.36 -2.10 16.41
CA THR A 167 6.18 -2.66 15.33
C THR A 167 6.90 -1.62 14.47
N PHE A 168 6.32 -0.44 14.30
CA PHE A 168 6.87 0.63 13.48
C PHE A 168 6.88 1.96 14.24
N ALA A 169 7.97 2.70 14.12
CA ALA A 169 8.03 4.09 14.57
C ALA A 169 7.50 5.01 13.48
N VAL A 170 6.51 5.85 13.79
CA VAL A 170 6.05 6.91 12.90
C VAL A 170 7.06 8.05 12.95
N GLU A 171 7.81 8.28 11.87
CA GLU A 171 8.84 9.32 11.79
C GLU A 171 8.28 10.67 11.31
N ARG A 172 7.30 10.63 10.41
CA ARG A 172 6.68 11.83 9.80
C ARG A 172 5.24 11.56 9.45
N VAL A 173 4.39 12.58 9.56
CA VAL A 173 3.01 12.57 9.07
C VAL A 173 2.74 13.87 8.32
N GLU A 174 2.23 13.75 7.11
CA GLU A 174 1.76 14.88 6.34
C GLU A 174 0.25 14.75 6.10
N ARG A 175 -0.51 15.66 6.69
CA ARG A 175 -1.96 15.71 6.55
C ARG A 175 -2.35 16.61 5.39
N GLY A 176 -3.40 16.20 4.66
CA GLY A 176 -3.94 16.93 3.55
C GLY A 176 -5.38 16.53 3.26
N SER A 177 -5.78 16.79 2.03
CA SER A 177 -7.07 16.32 1.53
C SER A 177 -6.92 15.86 0.08
N THR A 178 -7.70 14.85 -0.28
CA THR A 178 -7.82 14.36 -1.65
C THR A 178 -9.29 14.35 -2.07
N THR A 179 -9.54 14.48 -3.35
CA THR A 179 -10.91 14.43 -3.87
C THR A 179 -11.27 12.99 -4.23
N VAL A 180 -12.34 12.47 -3.64
CA VAL A 180 -12.92 11.18 -3.97
C VAL A 180 -14.32 11.42 -4.55
N GLY A 181 -14.49 11.15 -5.84
CA GLY A 181 -15.67 11.63 -6.56
C GLY A 181 -15.70 13.17 -6.57
N ALA A 182 -16.79 13.75 -6.07
CA ALA A 182 -16.95 15.20 -5.93
C ALA A 182 -16.64 15.74 -4.52
N MET A 183 -16.23 14.88 -3.57
CA MET A 183 -16.09 15.26 -2.16
C MET A 183 -14.63 15.30 -1.73
N PRO A 184 -14.20 16.39 -1.05
CA PRO A 184 -12.92 16.42 -0.38
C PRO A 184 -12.94 15.44 0.81
N ARG A 185 -11.87 14.68 0.96
CA ARG A 185 -11.67 13.72 2.05
C ARG A 185 -10.34 14.01 2.74
N ALA A 186 -10.36 14.08 4.06
CA ALA A 186 -9.14 14.15 4.84
C ALA A 186 -8.26 12.93 4.53
N SER A 187 -6.97 13.15 4.41
CA SER A 187 -5.99 12.11 4.14
C SER A 187 -4.66 12.43 4.79
N ALA A 188 -3.82 11.42 4.93
CA ALA A 188 -2.46 11.63 5.40
C ALA A 188 -1.49 10.62 4.79
N TRP A 189 -0.25 11.07 4.64
CA TRP A 189 0.91 10.24 4.42
C TRP A 189 1.62 9.99 5.74
N PHE A 190 2.06 8.75 5.96
CA PHE A 190 2.84 8.32 7.12
C PHE A 190 4.15 7.70 6.65
N TRP A 191 5.28 8.28 7.06
CA TRP A 191 6.59 7.67 6.92
C TRP A 191 6.89 6.93 8.20
N MET A 192 7.07 5.63 8.10
CA MET A 192 7.29 4.75 9.24
C MET A 192 8.56 3.93 9.04
N ARG A 193 9.22 3.63 10.13
CA ARG A 193 10.41 2.77 10.17
C ARG A 193 10.16 1.54 11.01
N ARG A 194 10.50 0.38 10.48
CA ARG A 194 10.43 -0.86 11.24
C ARG A 194 11.36 -0.79 12.45
N ALA A 195 10.84 -1.01 13.66
CA ALA A 195 11.63 -1.02 14.88
C ALA A 195 12.71 -2.11 14.82
N ALA A 196 13.90 -1.79 15.36
CA ALA A 196 15.05 -2.70 15.31
C ALA A 196 14.86 -3.97 16.15
N THR A 197 14.03 -3.91 17.20
CA THR A 197 13.70 -5.04 18.08
C THR A 197 12.30 -4.80 18.65
N VAL A 198 11.44 -5.79 18.53
CA VAL A 198 10.24 -5.85 19.36
C VAL A 198 10.72 -6.30 20.73
N ARG A 199 10.67 -5.40 21.72
CA ARG A 199 10.93 -5.75 23.13
C ARG A 199 9.72 -6.43 23.74
#